data_530f57e0be32014b9766bb8099793a78
#
_entry.id   530f57e0be32014b9766bb8099793a78
#
_cell.length_a   1.000
_cell.length_b   1.000
_cell.length_c   1.000
_cell.angle_alpha   90.00
_cell.angle_beta   90.00
_cell.angle_gamma   90.00
#
_symmetry.space_group_name_H-M   'P 1'
#
loop_
_entity.id
_entity.type
_entity.pdbx_description
1 polymer ?
#
loop_
_entity_poly.entity_id
_entity_poly.type
_entity_poly.pdbx_seq_one_letter_code
_entity_poly.pdbx_strand_id
1 'polypeptide(L)'
;DIIRPEAFYGESRFDFYLEAGEKRAFAEVKGVTLEREGHCLFPDAPTERGVKHIRELQRAAETGLDAVLFFVVQIRDIHSVAPNDATHPAFGEALREAAAHGVRVLAYDCDVTPDSLKIRREVPVIL
;
A
#
# COMPACT_ATOMS: atom_id res chain seq x y z
N ASP A 1 15.26 -2.57 -17.12
CA ASP A 1 14.27 -2.51 -16.03
C ASP A 1 13.54 -3.84 -15.93
N ILE A 2 13.38 -4.33 -14.72
CA ILE A 2 12.73 -5.62 -14.46
C ILE A 2 11.53 -5.39 -13.56
N ILE A 3 10.40 -6.00 -13.91
CA ILE A 3 9.20 -6.03 -13.09
C ILE A 3 8.80 -7.50 -12.95
N ARG A 4 8.77 -8.00 -11.71
CA ARG A 4 8.38 -9.39 -11.42
C ARG A 4 7.15 -9.39 -10.53
N PRO A 5 6.04 -9.98 -10.96
CA PRO A 5 4.89 -10.18 -10.09
C PRO A 5 5.17 -11.30 -9.09
N GLU A 6 4.47 -11.25 -7.97
CA GLU A 6 4.49 -12.30 -6.95
C GLU A 6 5.91 -12.64 -6.45
N ALA A 7 6.63 -11.64 -5.96
CA ALA A 7 8.00 -11.79 -5.49
C ALA A 7 8.07 -12.10 -4.01
N PHE A 8 8.95 -13.04 -3.63
CA PHE A 8 9.15 -13.42 -2.23
C PHE A 8 10.25 -12.60 -1.57
N TYR A 9 10.02 -12.22 -0.33
CA TYR A 9 11.02 -11.71 0.60
C TYR A 9 10.71 -12.25 1.99
N GLY A 10 11.66 -13.01 2.56
CA GLY A 10 11.41 -13.75 3.79
C GLY A 10 10.26 -14.74 3.59
N GLU A 11 9.27 -14.71 4.47
CA GLU A 11 8.10 -15.57 4.39
C GLU A 11 6.91 -14.90 3.68
N SER A 12 7.08 -13.65 3.24
CA SER A 12 6.02 -12.90 2.56
C SER A 12 6.20 -12.91 1.07
N ARG A 13 5.07 -12.95 0.37
CA ARG A 13 5.03 -12.81 -1.08
C ARG A 13 4.41 -11.46 -1.39
N PHE A 14 5.21 -10.57 -1.97
CA PHE A 14 4.74 -9.24 -2.37
C PHE A 14 4.22 -9.27 -3.80
N ASP A 15 3.35 -8.31 -4.12
CA ASP A 15 2.74 -8.24 -5.45
C ASP A 15 3.78 -8.01 -6.54
N PHE A 16 4.79 -7.18 -6.29
CA PHE A 16 5.80 -6.88 -7.29
C PHE A 16 7.19 -6.72 -6.70
N TYR A 17 8.18 -7.13 -7.51
CA TYR A 17 9.57 -6.77 -7.35
C TYR A 17 9.98 -5.96 -8.57
N LEU A 18 10.68 -4.85 -8.34
CA LEU A 18 11.06 -3.90 -9.39
C LEU A 18 12.57 -3.67 -9.35
N GLU A 19 13.21 -3.66 -10.51
CA GLU A 19 14.60 -3.25 -10.67
C GLU A 19 14.71 -2.17 -11.73
N ALA A 20 15.40 -1.07 -11.38
CA ALA A 20 15.69 0.01 -12.32
C ALA A 20 17.12 0.50 -12.05
N GLY A 21 18.07 0.11 -12.91
CA GLY A 21 19.49 0.35 -12.68
C GLY A 21 19.97 -0.40 -11.44
N GLU A 22 20.51 0.33 -10.46
CA GLU A 22 20.95 -0.25 -9.18
C GLU A 22 19.87 -0.23 -8.12
N LYS A 23 18.71 0.32 -8.42
CA LYS A 23 17.60 0.40 -7.47
C LYS A 23 16.77 -0.86 -7.51
N ARG A 24 16.40 -1.35 -6.32
CA ARG A 24 15.54 -2.52 -6.13
C ARG A 24 14.41 -2.16 -5.18
N ALA A 25 13.20 -2.55 -5.53
CA ALA A 25 12.03 -2.24 -4.73
C ALA A 25 11.07 -3.41 -4.64
N PHE A 26 10.48 -3.60 -3.46
CA PHE A 26 9.31 -4.43 -3.30
C PHE A 26 8.07 -3.56 -3.17
N ALA A 27 7.00 -3.95 -3.81
CA ALA A 27 5.75 -3.22 -3.79
C ALA A 27 4.58 -4.13 -3.45
N GLU A 28 3.71 -3.65 -2.59
CA GLU A 28 2.46 -4.30 -2.24
C GLU A 28 1.32 -3.36 -2.60
N VAL A 29 0.26 -3.92 -3.18
CA VAL A 29 -0.91 -3.15 -3.63
C VAL A 29 -2.12 -3.56 -2.79
N LYS A 30 -2.83 -2.57 -2.25
CA LYS A 30 -4.06 -2.78 -1.48
C LYS A 30 -5.19 -1.99 -2.13
N GLY A 31 -6.24 -2.69 -2.53
CA GLY A 31 -7.45 -2.05 -3.03
C GLY A 31 -8.26 -1.44 -1.90
N VAL A 32 -8.70 -0.21 -2.07
CA VAL A 32 -9.46 0.53 -1.06
C VAL A 32 -10.85 0.83 -1.61
N THR A 33 -11.88 0.41 -0.88
CA THR A 33 -13.27 0.58 -1.29
C THR A 33 -14.15 1.22 -0.21
N LEU A 34 -13.67 1.33 1.03
CA LEU A 34 -14.44 1.95 2.11
C LEU A 34 -14.25 3.47 2.07
N GLU A 35 -15.33 4.18 1.82
CA GLU A 35 -15.32 5.63 1.66
C GLU A 35 -16.42 6.27 2.51
N ARG A 36 -16.08 7.40 3.14
CA ARG A 36 -17.04 8.24 3.88
C ARG A 36 -16.72 9.70 3.60
N GLU A 37 -17.64 10.38 2.90
CA GLU A 37 -17.54 11.80 2.58
C GLU A 37 -16.23 12.18 1.87
N GLY A 38 -15.77 11.31 0.96
CA GLY A 38 -14.53 11.53 0.20
C GLY A 38 -13.27 11.07 0.92
N HIS A 39 -13.38 10.56 2.13
CA HIS A 39 -12.23 10.03 2.88
C HIS A 39 -12.28 8.51 2.92
N CYS A 40 -11.19 7.88 2.53
CA CYS A 40 -11.12 6.42 2.48
C CYS A 40 -10.36 5.87 3.68
N LEU A 41 -10.79 4.69 4.12
CA LEU A 41 -10.19 3.98 5.25
C LEU A 41 -9.80 2.57 4.82
N PHE A 42 -8.67 2.09 5.32
CA PHE A 42 -8.23 0.72 5.10
C PHE A 42 -7.68 0.14 6.42
N PRO A 43 -7.96 -1.09 6.79
CA PRO A 43 -8.81 -2.06 6.08
C PRO A 43 -10.30 -1.87 6.40
N ASP A 44 -11.16 -2.50 5.61
CA ASP A 44 -12.61 -2.54 5.87
C ASP A 44 -12.97 -3.62 6.90
N ALA A 45 -12.06 -4.58 7.13
CA ALA A 45 -12.18 -5.63 8.13
C ALA A 45 -10.77 -5.96 8.67
N PRO A 46 -10.64 -6.55 9.86
CA PRO A 46 -9.33 -6.93 10.40
C PRO A 46 -8.55 -7.83 9.43
N THR A 47 -7.25 -7.57 9.29
CA THR A 47 -6.38 -8.29 8.37
C THR A 47 -5.00 -8.54 8.99
N GLU A 48 -4.81 -9.70 9.60
CA GLU A 48 -3.50 -10.09 10.13
C GLU A 48 -2.47 -10.28 9.01
N ARG A 49 -2.93 -10.75 7.85
CA ARG A 49 -2.08 -10.88 6.67
C ARG A 49 -1.57 -9.52 6.19
N GLY A 50 -2.41 -8.50 6.25
CA GLY A 50 -2.00 -7.14 5.91
C GLY A 50 -0.93 -6.61 6.85
N VAL A 51 -1.07 -6.86 8.14
CA VAL A 51 -0.06 -6.49 9.15
C VAL A 51 1.27 -7.20 8.86
N LYS A 52 1.22 -8.50 8.58
CA LYS A 52 2.40 -9.28 8.24
C LYS A 52 3.13 -8.71 7.04
N HIS A 53 2.40 -8.38 5.97
CA HIS A 53 2.98 -7.80 4.76
C HIS A 53 3.66 -6.46 5.03
N ILE A 54 3.04 -5.61 5.86
CA ILE A 54 3.63 -4.32 6.21
C ILE A 54 4.93 -4.51 7.00
N ARG A 55 4.96 -5.45 7.95
CA ARG A 55 6.17 -5.73 8.71
C ARG A 55 7.30 -6.29 7.83
N GLU A 56 6.96 -7.10 6.83
CA GLU A 56 7.95 -7.59 5.87
C GLU A 56 8.47 -6.48 4.94
N LEU A 57 7.60 -5.55 4.53
CA LEU A 57 8.04 -4.37 3.80
C LEU A 57 9.02 -3.53 4.63
N GLN A 58 8.72 -3.36 5.91
CA GLN A 58 9.62 -2.65 6.82
C GLN A 58 10.98 -3.31 6.91
N ARG A 59 11.03 -4.64 7.04
CA ARG A 59 12.31 -5.36 7.04
C ARG A 59 13.09 -5.16 5.76
N ALA A 60 12.41 -5.19 4.62
CA ALA A 60 13.06 -4.92 3.34
C ALA A 60 13.66 -3.51 3.31
N ALA A 61 12.91 -2.51 3.76
CA ALA A 61 13.39 -1.14 3.83
C ALA A 61 14.60 -1.00 4.76
N GLU A 62 14.58 -1.69 5.89
CA GLU A 62 15.66 -1.65 6.87
C GLU A 62 16.95 -2.30 6.35
N THR A 63 16.87 -3.17 5.36
CA THR A 63 18.05 -3.77 4.71
C THR A 63 18.57 -2.97 3.53
N GLY A 64 18.01 -1.77 3.28
CA GLY A 64 18.46 -0.89 2.21
C GLY A 64 17.73 -1.05 0.88
N LEU A 65 16.69 -1.89 0.84
CA LEU A 65 15.83 -2.01 -0.33
C LEU A 65 14.73 -0.95 -0.26
N ASP A 66 14.24 -0.51 -1.40
CA ASP A 66 13.06 0.33 -1.44
C ASP A 66 11.82 -0.55 -1.22
N ALA A 67 10.91 -0.08 -0.38
CA ALA A 67 9.67 -0.77 -0.11
C ALA A 67 8.52 0.22 -0.20
N VAL A 68 7.49 -0.16 -0.94
CA VAL A 68 6.36 0.72 -1.24
C VAL A 68 5.04 0.00 -1.01
N LEU A 69 4.15 0.64 -0.28
CA LEU A 69 2.77 0.21 -0.17
C LEU A 69 1.90 1.16 -0.98
N PHE A 70 1.18 0.62 -1.96
CA PHE A 70 0.25 1.38 -2.78
C PHE A 70 -1.18 1.09 -2.38
N PHE A 71 -1.91 2.11 -1.95
CA PHE A 71 -3.36 2.05 -1.87
C PHE A 71 -3.93 2.49 -3.21
N VAL A 72 -4.71 1.62 -3.83
CA VAL A 72 -5.41 1.91 -5.08
C VAL A 72 -6.88 2.09 -4.75
N VAL A 73 -7.36 3.31 -4.84
CA VAL A 73 -8.74 3.66 -4.49
C VAL A 73 -9.58 3.58 -5.76
N GLN A 74 -10.51 2.64 -5.80
CA GLN A 74 -11.38 2.40 -6.96
C GLN A 74 -12.57 3.37 -7.01
N ILE A 75 -12.35 4.59 -6.56
CA ILE A 75 -13.34 5.66 -6.49
C ILE A 75 -12.63 6.93 -6.92
N ARG A 76 -13.32 7.75 -7.72
CA ARG A 76 -12.75 9.01 -8.21
C ARG A 76 -12.98 10.15 -7.22
N ASP A 77 -12.08 11.14 -7.25
CA ASP A 77 -12.18 12.39 -6.49
C ASP A 77 -12.19 12.19 -4.96
N ILE A 78 -11.33 11.29 -4.50
CA ILE A 78 -11.13 11.04 -3.08
C ILE A 78 -10.17 12.08 -2.50
N HIS A 79 -10.43 12.51 -1.27
CA HIS A 79 -9.64 13.53 -0.57
C HIS A 79 -8.46 12.95 0.19
N SER A 80 -8.61 11.76 0.76
CA SER A 80 -7.55 11.15 1.57
C SER A 80 -7.76 9.66 1.77
N VAL A 81 -6.66 8.97 2.14
CA VAL A 81 -6.69 7.59 2.60
C VAL A 81 -6.00 7.55 3.97
N ALA A 82 -6.60 6.86 4.92
CA ALA A 82 -6.05 6.71 6.27
C ALA A 82 -6.24 5.28 6.76
N PRO A 83 -5.41 4.82 7.74
CA PRO A 83 -5.66 3.53 8.37
C PRO A 83 -6.96 3.57 9.18
N ASN A 84 -7.70 2.47 9.13
CA ASN A 84 -8.97 2.33 9.85
C ASN A 84 -8.69 1.81 11.27
N ASP A 85 -8.26 2.71 12.16
CA ASP A 85 -7.88 2.37 13.52
C ASP A 85 -9.05 1.82 14.33
N ALA A 86 -10.27 2.25 14.03
CA ALA A 86 -11.45 1.75 14.72
C ALA A 86 -11.70 0.26 14.44
N THR A 87 -11.38 -0.19 13.24
CA THR A 87 -11.59 -1.58 12.82
C THR A 87 -10.39 -2.47 13.17
N HIS A 88 -9.17 -1.98 12.97
CA HIS A 88 -7.95 -2.77 13.19
C HIS A 88 -6.80 -1.86 13.60
N PRO A 89 -6.69 -1.51 14.90
CA PRO A 89 -5.62 -0.62 15.38
C PRO A 89 -4.23 -1.13 15.09
N ALA A 90 -4.01 -2.45 15.14
CA ALA A 90 -2.70 -3.04 14.88
C ALA A 90 -2.21 -2.76 13.44
N PHE A 91 -3.13 -2.66 12.48
CA PHE A 91 -2.75 -2.31 11.11
C PHE A 91 -2.21 -0.86 11.05
N GLY A 92 -2.92 0.07 11.67
CA GLY A 92 -2.48 1.47 11.72
C GLY A 92 -1.15 1.64 12.43
N GLU A 93 -0.94 0.95 13.54
CA GLU A 93 0.34 0.97 14.25
C GLU A 93 1.47 0.45 13.38
N ALA A 94 1.26 -0.69 12.72
CA ALA A 94 2.26 -1.28 11.83
C ALA A 94 2.57 -0.36 10.66
N LEU A 95 1.56 0.29 10.10
CA LEU A 95 1.72 1.20 8.96
C LEU A 95 2.52 2.44 9.34
N ARG A 96 2.23 3.04 10.49
CA ARG A 96 2.96 4.21 10.99
C ARG A 96 4.41 3.88 11.30
N GLU A 97 4.64 2.74 11.93
CA GLU A 97 5.99 2.27 12.22
C GLU A 97 6.78 2.02 10.93
N ALA A 98 6.17 1.34 9.96
CA ALA A 98 6.81 1.08 8.68
C ALA A 98 7.17 2.37 7.95
N ALA A 99 6.28 3.36 7.94
CA ALA A 99 6.53 4.66 7.31
C ALA A 99 7.69 5.38 8.00
N ALA A 100 7.79 5.28 9.32
CA ALA A 100 8.89 5.87 10.08
C ALA A 100 10.24 5.17 9.80
N HIS A 101 10.22 3.93 9.30
CA HIS A 101 11.41 3.13 9.03
C HIS A 101 11.68 2.95 7.54
N GLY A 102 11.18 3.84 6.70
CA GLY A 102 11.57 3.92 5.30
C GLY A 102 10.62 3.32 4.28
N VAL A 103 9.49 2.76 4.71
CA VAL A 103 8.47 2.30 3.76
C VAL A 103 7.71 3.51 3.22
N ARG A 104 7.62 3.61 1.90
CA ARG A 104 6.82 4.66 1.26
C ARG A 104 5.37 4.20 1.20
N VAL A 105 4.47 5.05 1.65
CA VAL A 105 3.03 4.76 1.62
C VAL A 105 2.38 5.76 0.67
N LEU A 106 1.85 5.26 -0.44
CA LEU A 106 1.28 6.08 -1.49
C LEU A 106 -0.16 5.64 -1.75
N ALA A 107 -0.99 6.57 -2.17
CA ALA A 107 -2.36 6.29 -2.55
C ALA A 107 -2.69 7.00 -3.86
N TYR A 108 -3.47 6.35 -4.70
CA TYR A 108 -3.94 6.90 -5.98
C TYR A 108 -5.41 6.62 -6.13
N ASP A 109 -6.15 7.60 -6.63
CA ASP A 109 -7.51 7.34 -7.08
C ASP A 109 -7.50 6.84 -8.52
N CYS A 110 -8.66 6.39 -9.01
CA CYS A 110 -8.75 5.76 -10.31
C CYS A 110 -9.94 6.28 -11.10
N ASP A 111 -9.80 6.23 -12.43
CA ASP A 111 -10.94 6.30 -13.32
C ASP A 111 -11.42 4.87 -13.57
N VAL A 112 -12.68 4.62 -13.23
CA VAL A 112 -13.29 3.29 -13.37
C VAL A 112 -14.35 3.36 -14.45
N THR A 113 -14.22 2.48 -15.46
CA THR A 113 -15.23 2.29 -16.48
C THR A 113 -15.62 0.80 -16.48
N PRO A 114 -16.72 0.39 -17.18
CA PRO A 114 -17.07 -1.02 -17.23
C PRO A 114 -15.94 -1.94 -17.75
N ASP A 115 -15.04 -1.40 -18.57
CA ASP A 115 -13.99 -2.18 -19.22
C ASP A 115 -12.58 -1.88 -18.73
N SER A 116 -12.40 -0.88 -17.83
CA SER A 116 -11.05 -0.49 -17.43
C SER A 116 -10.97 0.16 -16.06
N LEU A 117 -9.77 0.06 -15.48
CA LEU A 117 -9.38 0.77 -14.28
C LEU A 117 -8.06 1.46 -14.58
N LYS A 118 -8.00 2.78 -14.45
CA LYS A 118 -6.78 3.55 -14.69
C LYS A 118 -6.41 4.39 -13.49
N ILE A 119 -5.15 4.31 -13.08
CA ILE A 119 -4.59 5.20 -12.07
C ILE A 119 -4.70 6.64 -12.57
N ARG A 120 -5.20 7.52 -11.73
CA ARG A 120 -5.48 8.91 -12.11
C ARG A 120 -4.55 9.89 -11.41
N ARG A 121 -4.70 10.07 -10.10
CA ARG A 121 -3.87 11.03 -9.39
C ARG A 121 -3.53 10.54 -7.99
N GLU A 122 -2.44 11.08 -7.45
CA GLU A 122 -2.03 10.80 -6.08
C GLU A 122 -2.99 11.45 -5.10
N VAL A 123 -3.29 10.72 -4.03
CA VAL A 123 -4.20 11.14 -2.97
C VAL A 123 -3.40 11.18 -1.66
N PRO A 124 -3.57 12.20 -0.82
CA PRO A 124 -2.86 12.25 0.46
C PRO A 124 -3.16 11.05 1.35
N VAL A 125 -2.11 10.50 1.96
CA VAL A 125 -2.23 9.46 2.99
C VAL A 125 -2.05 10.14 4.34
N ILE A 126 -3.01 9.97 5.22
CA ILE A 126 -3.01 10.58 6.56
C ILE A 126 -2.79 9.48 7.59
N LEU A 127 -1.61 9.47 8.19
CA LEU A 127 -1.21 8.45 9.16
C LEU A 127 -1.40 8.88 10.62
#